data_9f286ae15ea9f8c15120bdbfe69da529
#
_entry.id   9f286ae15ea9f8c15120bdbfe69da529
#
_cell.length_a   1.000
_cell.length_b   1.000
_cell.length_c   1.000
_cell.angle_alpha   90.00
_cell.angle_beta   90.00
_cell.angle_gamma   90.00
#
_symmetry.space_group_name_H-M   'P 1'
#
loop_
_entity.id
_entity.type
_entity.pdbx_description
1 polymer ?
#
loop_
_entity_poly.entity_id
_entity_poly.type
_entity_poly.pdbx_seq_one_letter_code
_entity_poly.pdbx_strand_id
1 'polypeptide(L)'
;ITAHPDDLEMACGGLVAKIKENGGTVTNLILVKPSAEVKQNRNIDIVTQELQQSEKILGFKSIVYDTPLHANGRPNLTMTNNLVTYAESIAHGQDILVSHWKEDHHKDHKVCYDVARSIARKNFEQFWCMDEPPYNLHYKNFNCNQYVDITDYVDIKKSALKSYATYFDAEDISTIIDYNKYRGSFLGAGKVAETFQIMYNKI
;
A
#
# COMPACT_ATOMS: atom_id res chain seq x y z
N ILE A 1 1.67 1.63 5.98
CA ILE A 1 3.12 1.45 5.74
C ILE A 1 3.26 0.57 4.52
N THR A 2 3.94 1.06 3.48
CA THR A 2 4.17 0.37 2.22
C THR A 2 5.67 0.29 1.93
N ALA A 3 6.06 -0.61 1.02
CA ALA A 3 7.43 -0.72 0.58
C ALA A 3 7.75 0.31 -0.50
N HIS A 4 6.92 0.38 -1.55
CA HIS A 4 7.17 1.17 -2.75
C HIS A 4 6.07 2.21 -3.01
N PRO A 5 6.31 3.18 -3.89
CA PRO A 5 5.36 4.27 -4.14
C PRO A 5 3.99 3.86 -4.66
N ASP A 6 3.85 2.74 -5.35
CA ASP A 6 2.63 2.27 -6.03
C ASP A 6 1.78 1.27 -5.21
N ASP A 7 2.33 0.71 -4.15
CA ASP A 7 1.69 -0.34 -3.33
C ASP A 7 0.34 0.14 -2.73
N LEU A 8 0.30 1.40 -2.26
CA LEU A 8 -0.91 1.95 -1.64
C LEU A 8 -2.07 2.00 -2.63
N GLU A 9 -1.82 2.50 -3.83
CA GLU A 9 -2.82 2.68 -4.87
C GLU A 9 -3.33 1.34 -5.37
N MET A 10 -2.43 0.38 -5.50
CA MET A 10 -2.76 -0.97 -5.94
C MET A 10 -3.66 -1.69 -4.94
N ALA A 11 -3.33 -1.65 -3.67
CA ALA A 11 -4.03 -2.41 -2.63
C ALA A 11 -5.16 -1.64 -1.95
N CYS A 12 -5.04 -0.29 -1.82
CA CYS A 12 -5.86 0.53 -0.93
C CYS A 12 -6.42 1.80 -1.59
N GLY A 13 -6.22 2.03 -2.90
CA GLY A 13 -6.57 3.30 -3.55
C GLY A 13 -8.05 3.69 -3.37
N GLY A 14 -8.96 2.73 -3.45
CA GLY A 14 -10.39 2.94 -3.20
C GLY A 14 -10.70 3.22 -1.73
N LEU A 15 -10.06 2.51 -0.80
CA LEU A 15 -10.19 2.76 0.65
C LEU A 15 -9.70 4.17 0.99
N VAL A 16 -8.57 4.60 0.44
CA VAL A 16 -8.03 5.96 0.64
C VAL A 16 -9.05 7.01 0.18
N ALA A 17 -9.58 6.88 -1.04
CA ALA A 17 -10.58 7.80 -1.56
C ALA A 17 -11.83 7.86 -0.66
N LYS A 18 -12.31 6.70 -0.21
CA LYS A 18 -13.45 6.60 0.70
C LYS A 18 -13.19 7.25 2.06
N ILE A 19 -12.02 7.06 2.65
CA ILE A 19 -11.62 7.73 3.91
C ILE A 19 -11.60 9.24 3.72
N LYS A 20 -11.03 9.72 2.62
CA LYS A 20 -10.93 11.17 2.33
C LYS A 20 -12.29 11.81 2.13
N GLU A 21 -13.20 11.16 1.40
CA GLU A 21 -14.56 11.66 1.23
C GLU A 21 -15.31 11.80 2.57
N ASN A 22 -15.03 10.90 3.51
CA ASN A 22 -15.62 10.94 4.86
C ASN A 22 -14.84 11.83 5.85
N GLY A 23 -13.95 12.70 5.38
CA GLY A 23 -13.20 13.66 6.19
C GLY A 23 -12.03 13.09 6.98
N GLY A 24 -11.67 11.83 6.75
CA GLY A 24 -10.53 11.19 7.37
C GLY A 24 -9.19 11.65 6.79
N THR A 25 -8.11 11.26 7.43
CA THR A 25 -6.73 11.53 6.97
C THR A 25 -6.01 10.23 6.69
N VAL A 26 -5.14 10.26 5.67
CA VAL A 26 -4.30 9.11 5.31
C VAL A 26 -2.86 9.59 5.17
N THR A 27 -1.95 8.89 5.85
CA THR A 27 -0.50 9.07 5.71
C THR A 27 0.10 7.76 5.24
N ASN A 28 0.82 7.77 4.13
CA ASN A 28 1.58 6.63 3.63
C ASN A 28 3.06 6.77 3.98
N LEU A 29 3.55 5.90 4.86
CA LEU A 29 4.98 5.78 5.12
C LEU A 29 5.58 4.75 4.15
N ILE A 30 6.35 5.23 3.19
CA ILE A 30 7.04 4.41 2.18
C ILE A 30 8.44 4.11 2.67
N LEU A 31 8.78 2.83 2.83
CA LEU A 31 10.05 2.42 3.44
C LEU A 31 11.21 2.27 2.46
N VAL A 32 10.96 2.16 1.15
CA VAL A 32 11.98 2.08 0.11
C VAL A 32 11.94 3.34 -0.72
N LYS A 33 13.00 4.15 -0.63
CA LYS A 33 13.10 5.34 -1.49
C LYS A 33 13.22 4.95 -2.96
N PRO A 34 12.60 5.73 -3.87
CA PRO A 34 12.75 5.52 -5.30
C PRO A 34 14.23 5.41 -5.69
N SER A 35 14.55 4.44 -6.51
CA SER A 35 15.90 4.25 -7.05
C SER A 35 15.84 4.20 -8.58
N ALA A 36 16.92 4.68 -9.23
CA ALA A 36 17.03 4.57 -10.67
C ALA A 36 17.23 3.10 -11.06
N GLU A 37 16.31 2.55 -11.83
CA GLU A 37 16.47 1.24 -12.46
C GLU A 37 16.73 1.40 -13.95
N VAL A 38 17.97 1.14 -14.36
CA VAL A 38 18.44 1.30 -15.75
C VAL A 38 17.63 0.45 -16.74
N LYS A 39 17.12 -0.73 -16.29
CA LYS A 39 16.38 -1.63 -17.17
C LYS A 39 14.96 -1.17 -17.55
N GLN A 40 14.38 -0.23 -16.80
CA GLN A 40 13.00 0.24 -17.01
C GLN A 40 12.93 1.73 -17.31
N ASN A 41 14.05 2.37 -17.61
CA ASN A 41 14.14 3.83 -17.83
C ASN A 41 13.56 4.66 -16.66
N ARG A 42 13.52 4.10 -15.46
CA ARG A 42 13.01 4.76 -14.27
C ARG A 42 14.02 5.76 -13.76
N ASN A 43 13.61 7.01 -13.73
CA ASN A 43 14.35 8.11 -13.11
C ASN A 43 13.69 8.44 -11.78
N ILE A 44 14.48 8.73 -10.75
CA ILE A 44 14.00 9.11 -9.41
C ILE A 44 13.01 10.29 -9.50
N ASP A 45 13.31 11.28 -10.33
CA ASP A 45 12.47 12.46 -10.50
C ASP A 45 11.11 12.11 -11.10
N ILE A 46 11.07 11.20 -12.08
CA ILE A 46 9.81 10.73 -12.70
C ILE A 46 8.96 10.01 -11.65
N VAL A 47 9.52 9.05 -10.94
CA VAL A 47 8.80 8.29 -9.90
C VAL A 47 8.30 9.22 -8.78
N THR A 48 9.08 10.23 -8.42
CA THR A 48 8.66 11.24 -7.44
C THR A 48 7.49 12.07 -7.96
N GLN A 49 7.49 12.45 -9.23
CA GLN A 49 6.37 13.18 -9.85
C GLN A 49 5.11 12.31 -9.95
N GLU A 50 5.26 11.02 -10.29
CA GLU A 50 4.15 10.06 -10.32
C GLU A 50 3.50 9.91 -8.94
N LEU A 51 4.30 9.75 -7.88
CA LEU A 51 3.82 9.72 -6.49
C LEU A 51 3.07 11.01 -6.13
N GLN A 52 3.64 12.18 -6.42
CA GLN A 52 3.00 13.48 -6.15
C GLN A 52 1.68 13.65 -6.90
N GLN A 53 1.58 13.12 -8.10
CA GLN A 53 0.34 13.15 -8.86
C GLN A 53 -0.73 12.25 -8.23
N SER A 54 -0.36 11.06 -7.79
CA SER A 54 -1.26 10.15 -7.07
C SER A 54 -1.73 10.75 -5.74
N GLU A 55 -0.82 11.35 -4.97
CA GLU A 55 -1.17 12.08 -3.73
C GLU A 55 -2.25 13.15 -3.97
N LYS A 56 -2.13 13.91 -5.06
CA LYS A 56 -3.13 14.93 -5.42
C LYS A 56 -4.48 14.32 -5.78
N ILE A 57 -4.48 13.19 -6.50
CA ILE A 57 -5.71 12.52 -6.94
C ILE A 57 -6.46 11.94 -5.74
N LEU A 58 -5.78 11.20 -4.87
CA LEU A 58 -6.38 10.51 -3.74
C LEU A 58 -6.46 11.35 -2.45
N GLY A 59 -5.71 12.45 -2.36
CA GLY A 59 -5.73 13.35 -1.22
C GLY A 59 -5.01 12.82 0.03
N PHE A 60 -4.03 11.94 -0.13
CA PHE A 60 -3.21 11.44 0.98
C PHE A 60 -1.86 12.17 1.06
N LYS A 61 -1.06 11.88 2.07
CA LYS A 61 0.29 12.40 2.25
C LYS A 61 1.29 11.24 2.33
N SER A 62 2.37 11.31 1.55
CA SER A 62 3.49 10.38 1.69
C SER A 62 4.61 10.94 2.56
N ILE A 63 5.28 10.03 3.24
CA ILE A 63 6.57 10.24 3.90
C ILE A 63 7.48 9.13 3.42
N VAL A 64 8.57 9.48 2.75
CA VAL A 64 9.53 8.50 2.23
C VAL A 64 10.70 8.39 3.19
N TYR A 65 10.94 7.16 3.67
CA TYR A 65 12.09 6.86 4.51
C TYR A 65 13.37 6.93 3.68
N ASP A 66 14.41 7.54 4.23
CA ASP A 66 15.74 7.58 3.60
C ASP A 66 16.44 6.23 3.78
N THR A 67 15.98 5.25 3.00
CA THR A 67 16.48 3.87 3.05
C THR A 67 17.97 3.84 2.75
N PRO A 68 18.78 3.19 3.59
CA PRO A 68 20.19 2.95 3.30
C PRO A 68 20.38 2.26 1.94
N LEU A 69 21.52 2.49 1.31
CA LEU A 69 21.85 1.87 0.04
C LEU A 69 22.92 0.79 0.22
N HIS A 70 22.84 -0.26 -0.59
CA HIS A 70 23.97 -1.16 -0.84
C HIS A 70 25.10 -0.47 -1.56
N ALA A 71 26.29 -1.06 -1.57
CA ALA A 71 27.44 -0.54 -2.33
C ALA A 71 27.18 -0.38 -3.84
N ASN A 72 26.21 -1.10 -4.38
CA ASN A 72 25.77 -0.99 -5.79
C ASN A 72 24.68 0.07 -6.02
N GLY A 73 24.36 0.89 -5.02
CA GLY A 73 23.37 1.96 -5.10
C GLY A 73 21.91 1.53 -4.98
N ARG A 74 21.61 0.23 -4.81
CA ARG A 74 20.24 -0.25 -4.60
C ARG A 74 19.79 -0.07 -3.15
N PRO A 75 18.51 0.22 -2.91
CA PRO A 75 17.96 0.28 -1.55
C PRO A 75 18.20 -1.03 -0.77
N ASN A 76 18.59 -0.87 0.48
CA ASN A 76 18.83 -1.96 1.42
C ASN A 76 17.87 -1.83 2.60
N LEU A 77 16.62 -2.23 2.38
CA LEU A 77 15.63 -2.23 3.45
C LEU A 77 15.87 -3.44 4.36
N THR A 78 16.19 -3.16 5.61
CA THR A 78 16.33 -4.16 6.67
C THR A 78 15.62 -3.69 7.92
N MET A 79 14.99 -4.61 8.64
CA MET A 79 14.37 -4.28 9.92
C MET A 79 15.44 -3.95 10.97
N THR A 80 15.38 -2.75 11.52
CA THR A 80 16.28 -2.28 12.60
C THR A 80 15.46 -1.56 13.67
N ASN A 81 16.01 -1.45 14.87
CA ASN A 81 15.39 -0.67 15.94
C ASN A 81 15.18 0.80 15.54
N ASN A 82 16.12 1.38 14.81
CA ASN A 82 16.00 2.76 14.32
C ASN A 82 14.82 2.92 13.35
N LEU A 83 14.65 1.99 12.42
CA LEU A 83 13.51 2.00 11.50
C LEU A 83 12.19 1.87 12.23
N VAL A 84 12.10 0.94 13.21
CA VAL A 84 10.90 0.78 14.03
C VAL A 84 10.58 2.05 14.81
N THR A 85 11.57 2.67 15.47
CA THR A 85 11.40 3.92 16.21
C THR A 85 10.97 5.07 15.30
N TYR A 86 11.56 5.17 14.10
CA TYR A 86 11.17 6.15 13.10
C TYR A 86 9.71 5.95 12.66
N ALA A 87 9.35 4.72 12.28
CA ALA A 87 7.98 4.41 11.87
C ALA A 87 6.97 4.70 13.00
N GLU A 88 7.33 4.40 14.25
CA GLU A 88 6.50 4.68 15.42
C GLU A 88 6.26 6.18 15.61
N SER A 89 7.28 7.02 15.39
CA SER A 89 7.15 8.48 15.51
C SER A 89 6.21 9.07 14.44
N ILE A 90 6.20 8.52 13.22
CA ILE A 90 5.30 8.93 12.13
C ILE A 90 3.87 8.45 12.37
N ALA A 91 3.73 7.25 12.91
CA ALA A 91 2.44 6.58 13.09
C ALA A 91 1.68 7.05 14.35
N HIS A 92 2.28 7.91 15.16
CA HIS A 92 1.65 8.41 16.38
C HIS A 92 0.33 9.15 16.10
N GLY A 93 -0.72 8.79 16.85
CA GLY A 93 -2.03 9.43 16.74
C GLY A 93 -2.89 8.95 15.56
N GLN A 94 -2.54 7.82 14.93
CA GLN A 94 -3.35 7.17 13.92
C GLN A 94 -4.18 6.04 14.53
N ASP A 95 -5.41 5.84 14.04
CA ASP A 95 -6.33 4.83 14.57
C ASP A 95 -6.09 3.44 13.95
N ILE A 96 -5.91 3.40 12.63
CA ILE A 96 -5.78 2.16 11.86
C ILE A 96 -4.41 2.11 11.20
N LEU A 97 -3.73 0.99 11.37
CA LEU A 97 -2.49 0.67 10.67
C LEU A 97 -2.78 -0.34 9.57
N VAL A 98 -2.36 -0.02 8.34
CA VAL A 98 -2.42 -0.94 7.21
C VAL A 98 -1.01 -1.20 6.71
N SER A 99 -0.68 -2.44 6.36
CA SER A 99 0.60 -2.81 5.75
C SER A 99 0.48 -4.09 4.92
N HIS A 100 1.59 -4.51 4.33
CA HIS A 100 1.69 -5.76 3.58
C HIS A 100 1.45 -6.98 4.46
N TRP A 101 1.27 -8.13 3.83
CA TRP A 101 1.09 -9.41 4.51
C TRP A 101 2.43 -10.11 4.78
N LYS A 102 2.48 -10.89 5.87
CA LYS A 102 3.72 -11.53 6.37
C LYS A 102 4.38 -12.54 5.41
N GLU A 103 3.56 -13.20 4.56
CA GLU A 103 4.02 -14.24 3.64
C GLU A 103 4.04 -13.76 2.18
N ASP A 104 4.09 -12.45 1.98
CA ASP A 104 4.25 -11.84 0.67
C ASP A 104 5.50 -12.35 -0.07
N HIS A 105 5.47 -12.33 -1.40
CA HIS A 105 6.62 -12.72 -2.23
C HIS A 105 7.77 -11.73 -2.13
N HIS A 106 7.46 -10.43 -2.04
CA HIS A 106 8.47 -9.41 -2.07
C HIS A 106 9.16 -9.27 -0.71
N LYS A 107 10.51 -9.31 -0.71
CA LYS A 107 11.29 -9.20 0.53
C LYS A 107 11.03 -7.90 1.30
N ASP A 108 10.87 -6.78 0.58
CA ASP A 108 10.68 -5.48 1.21
C ASP A 108 9.27 -5.37 1.82
N HIS A 109 8.25 -6.02 1.23
CA HIS A 109 6.91 -6.14 1.80
C HIS A 109 6.93 -6.86 3.15
N LYS A 110 7.75 -7.93 3.28
CA LYS A 110 7.92 -8.65 4.56
C LYS A 110 8.53 -7.76 5.63
N VAL A 111 9.51 -6.94 5.28
CA VAL A 111 10.09 -5.97 6.23
C VAL A 111 9.05 -4.93 6.66
N CYS A 112 8.23 -4.42 5.72
CA CYS A 112 7.12 -3.52 6.04
C CYS A 112 6.14 -4.15 7.02
N TYR A 113 5.76 -5.42 6.81
CA TYR A 113 4.92 -6.16 7.74
C TYR A 113 5.55 -6.25 9.13
N ASP A 114 6.84 -6.62 9.23
CA ASP A 114 7.53 -6.78 10.51
C ASP A 114 7.65 -5.45 11.28
N VAL A 115 7.93 -4.35 10.57
CA VAL A 115 7.91 -3.00 11.14
C VAL A 115 6.50 -2.65 11.63
N ALA A 116 5.49 -2.80 10.78
CA ALA A 116 4.09 -2.50 11.10
C ALA A 116 3.62 -3.32 12.31
N ARG A 117 3.86 -4.63 12.33
CA ARG A 117 3.53 -5.51 13.46
C ARG A 117 4.22 -5.07 14.76
N SER A 118 5.45 -4.57 14.66
CA SER A 118 6.21 -4.14 15.85
C SER A 118 5.61 -2.90 16.49
N ILE A 119 5.13 -1.93 15.69
CA ILE A 119 4.52 -0.70 16.18
C ILE A 119 3.03 -0.85 16.49
N ALA A 120 2.33 -1.77 15.80
CA ALA A 120 0.89 -1.99 15.92
C ALA A 120 0.43 -2.21 17.37
N ARG A 121 1.22 -2.91 18.19
CA ARG A 121 0.92 -3.25 19.59
C ARG A 121 0.71 -2.04 20.51
N LYS A 122 1.22 -0.85 20.13
CA LYS A 122 1.27 0.29 21.05
C LYS A 122 0.06 1.20 20.97
N ASN A 123 -0.26 1.75 19.81
CA ASN A 123 -1.12 2.93 19.71
C ASN A 123 -2.25 2.82 18.69
N PHE A 124 -2.45 1.65 18.07
CA PHE A 124 -3.50 1.48 17.05
C PHE A 124 -4.71 0.76 17.61
N GLU A 125 -5.90 1.16 17.15
CA GLU A 125 -7.13 0.44 17.40
C GLU A 125 -7.22 -0.82 16.54
N GLN A 126 -6.69 -0.76 15.31
CA GLN A 126 -6.75 -1.86 14.36
C GLN A 126 -5.43 -2.00 13.58
N PHE A 127 -5.10 -3.25 13.24
CA PHE A 127 -4.02 -3.58 12.31
C PHE A 127 -4.54 -4.48 11.21
N TRP A 128 -4.39 -4.05 9.95
CA TRP A 128 -4.84 -4.75 8.75
C TRP A 128 -3.66 -5.08 7.85
N CYS A 129 -3.69 -6.28 7.27
CA CYS A 129 -2.82 -6.62 6.15
C CYS A 129 -3.60 -6.49 4.85
N MET A 130 -3.04 -5.79 3.88
CA MET A 130 -3.67 -5.57 2.59
C MET A 130 -3.52 -6.80 1.67
N ASP A 131 -4.55 -7.03 0.85
CA ASP A 131 -4.57 -8.01 -0.22
C ASP A 131 -4.03 -7.36 -1.49
N GLU A 132 -2.82 -7.69 -1.86
CA GLU A 132 -2.10 -7.05 -2.94
C GLU A 132 -1.81 -8.03 -4.06
N PRO A 133 -2.65 -8.08 -5.11
CA PRO A 133 -2.39 -8.91 -6.28
C PRO A 133 -1.25 -8.30 -7.14
N PRO A 134 -0.39 -9.11 -7.78
CA PRO A 134 -0.43 -10.59 -7.73
C PRO A 134 0.31 -11.19 -6.54
N TYR A 135 0.87 -10.39 -5.65
CA TYR A 135 1.82 -10.82 -4.61
C TYR A 135 1.21 -11.79 -3.58
N ASN A 136 -0.09 -11.67 -3.30
CA ASN A 136 -0.78 -12.54 -2.34
C ASN A 136 -1.55 -13.71 -2.99
N LEU A 137 -1.70 -13.73 -4.32
CA LEU A 137 -2.55 -14.71 -5.02
C LEU A 137 -2.07 -16.17 -4.91
N HIS A 138 -0.78 -16.38 -4.71
CA HIS A 138 -0.19 -17.72 -4.67
C HIS A 138 -0.17 -18.33 -3.27
N TYR A 139 -0.56 -17.58 -2.24
CA TYR A 139 -0.54 -18.04 -0.86
C TYR A 139 -1.92 -18.49 -0.39
N LYS A 140 -2.02 -19.74 0.02
CA LYS A 140 -3.26 -20.34 0.54
C LYS A 140 -3.70 -19.76 1.89
N ASN A 141 -2.83 -19.02 2.57
CA ASN A 141 -3.02 -18.60 3.95
C ASN A 141 -3.48 -17.14 4.12
N PHE A 142 -3.58 -16.35 3.04
CA PHE A 142 -4.17 -15.03 3.15
C PHE A 142 -5.68 -15.15 3.38
N ASN A 143 -6.10 -14.87 4.60
CA ASN A 143 -7.50 -14.98 5.00
C ASN A 143 -8.19 -13.61 4.91
N CYS A 144 -8.82 -13.33 3.76
CA CYS A 144 -9.66 -12.14 3.62
C CYS A 144 -10.84 -12.21 4.58
N ASN A 145 -10.82 -11.39 5.62
CA ASN A 145 -11.89 -11.29 6.60
C ASN A 145 -12.51 -9.88 6.68
N GLN A 146 -12.00 -8.94 5.88
CA GLN A 146 -12.53 -7.59 5.71
C GLN A 146 -12.64 -7.25 4.23
N TYR A 147 -13.83 -6.77 3.84
CA TYR A 147 -14.15 -6.31 2.49
C TYR A 147 -14.57 -4.85 2.56
N VAL A 148 -13.92 -4.00 1.81
CA VAL A 148 -14.27 -2.59 1.67
C VAL A 148 -14.91 -2.39 0.31
N ASP A 149 -16.20 -2.08 0.28
CA ASP A 149 -16.90 -1.70 -0.96
C ASP A 149 -16.32 -0.39 -1.48
N ILE A 150 -15.69 -0.48 -2.65
CA ILE A 150 -15.08 0.64 -3.38
C ILE A 150 -15.77 0.89 -4.72
N THR A 151 -17.00 0.41 -4.91
CA THR A 151 -17.73 0.48 -6.18
C THR A 151 -17.75 1.90 -6.74
N ASP A 152 -18.02 2.89 -5.90
CA ASP A 152 -18.10 4.30 -6.28
C ASP A 152 -16.71 4.97 -6.43
N TYR A 153 -15.64 4.29 -6.05
CA TYR A 153 -14.26 4.81 -6.05
C TYR A 153 -13.35 4.17 -7.12
N VAL A 154 -13.91 3.33 -8.00
CA VAL A 154 -13.13 2.61 -9.02
C VAL A 154 -12.43 3.56 -9.98
N ASP A 155 -13.10 4.62 -10.42
CA ASP A 155 -12.53 5.55 -11.41
C ASP A 155 -11.43 6.43 -10.83
N ILE A 156 -11.56 6.86 -9.58
CA ILE A 156 -10.49 7.60 -8.90
C ILE A 156 -9.28 6.69 -8.62
N LYS A 157 -9.50 5.43 -8.22
CA LYS A 157 -8.43 4.44 -8.08
C LYS A 157 -7.69 4.21 -9.40
N LYS A 158 -8.42 4.03 -10.52
CA LYS A 158 -7.82 3.91 -11.85
C LYS A 158 -6.99 5.14 -12.21
N SER A 159 -7.49 6.34 -11.88
CA SER A 159 -6.78 7.58 -12.16
C SER A 159 -5.48 7.69 -11.37
N ALA A 160 -5.47 7.25 -10.12
CA ALA A 160 -4.27 7.19 -9.30
C ALA A 160 -3.25 6.17 -9.84
N LEU A 161 -3.69 4.96 -10.21
CA LEU A 161 -2.82 3.95 -10.83
C LEU A 161 -2.19 4.44 -12.13
N LYS A 162 -2.95 5.17 -12.97
CA LYS A 162 -2.44 5.78 -14.22
C LYS A 162 -1.34 6.82 -13.98
N SER A 163 -1.22 7.38 -12.79
CA SER A 163 -0.11 8.29 -12.45
C SER A 163 1.24 7.59 -12.53
N TYR A 164 1.28 6.29 -12.31
CA TYR A 164 2.47 5.46 -12.31
C TYR A 164 2.70 4.81 -13.68
N ALA A 165 2.86 5.64 -14.73
CA ALA A 165 3.08 5.16 -16.10
C ALA A 165 4.40 4.38 -16.28
N THR A 166 5.34 4.52 -15.32
CA THR A 166 6.59 3.73 -15.29
C THR A 166 6.41 2.35 -14.66
N TYR A 167 5.28 2.08 -14.00
CA TYR A 167 4.97 0.82 -13.31
C TYR A 167 3.85 0.04 -13.98
N PHE A 168 2.79 0.73 -14.42
CA PHE A 168 1.56 0.11 -14.91
C PHE A 168 1.23 0.55 -16.32
N ASP A 169 0.89 -0.40 -17.16
CA ASP A 169 0.18 -0.16 -18.39
C ASP A 169 -1.35 -0.31 -18.22
N ALA A 170 -2.09 -0.20 -19.31
CA ALA A 170 -3.55 -0.30 -19.26
C ALA A 170 -4.04 -1.71 -18.91
N GLU A 171 -3.29 -2.75 -19.25
CA GLU A 171 -3.60 -4.16 -18.97
C GLU A 171 -3.35 -4.48 -17.49
N ASP A 172 -2.27 -3.98 -16.92
CA ASP A 172 -1.97 -4.11 -15.49
C ASP A 172 -3.09 -3.48 -14.66
N ILE A 173 -3.50 -2.24 -14.99
CA ILE A 173 -4.58 -1.55 -14.30
C ILE A 173 -5.90 -2.31 -14.43
N SER A 174 -6.21 -2.83 -15.63
CA SER A 174 -7.40 -3.66 -15.84
C SER A 174 -7.39 -4.89 -14.96
N THR A 175 -6.26 -5.57 -14.88
CA THR A 175 -6.07 -6.78 -14.06
C THR A 175 -6.30 -6.50 -12.57
N ILE A 176 -5.76 -5.39 -12.04
CA ILE A 176 -5.99 -4.97 -10.65
C ILE A 176 -7.49 -4.73 -10.40
N ILE A 177 -8.16 -4.02 -11.30
CA ILE A 177 -9.59 -3.72 -11.14
C ILE A 177 -10.45 -4.98 -11.30
N ASP A 178 -10.12 -5.88 -12.20
CA ASP A 178 -10.85 -7.13 -12.37
C ASP A 178 -10.70 -8.05 -11.14
N TYR A 179 -9.53 -8.03 -10.50
CA TYR A 179 -9.36 -8.67 -9.20
C TYR A 179 -10.27 -8.03 -8.13
N ASN A 180 -10.34 -6.70 -8.06
CA ASN A 180 -11.24 -6.01 -7.13
C ASN A 180 -12.72 -6.31 -7.42
N LYS A 181 -13.13 -6.48 -8.69
CA LYS A 181 -14.48 -6.95 -9.06
C LYS A 181 -14.73 -8.38 -8.57
N TYR A 182 -13.74 -9.28 -8.76
CA TYR A 182 -13.83 -10.64 -8.23
C TYR A 182 -14.05 -10.62 -6.72
N ARG A 183 -13.25 -9.85 -5.98
CA ARG A 183 -13.44 -9.68 -4.53
C ARG A 183 -14.79 -9.04 -4.18
N GLY A 184 -15.23 -8.07 -4.96
CA GLY A 184 -16.52 -7.40 -4.77
C GLY A 184 -17.72 -8.33 -4.97
N SER A 185 -17.60 -9.35 -5.81
CA SER A 185 -18.68 -10.33 -6.05
C SER A 185 -19.13 -11.05 -4.77
N PHE A 186 -18.29 -11.13 -3.75
CA PHE A 186 -18.65 -11.67 -2.43
C PHE A 186 -19.58 -10.72 -1.63
N LEU A 187 -19.61 -9.42 -1.97
CA LEU A 187 -20.53 -8.45 -1.38
C LEU A 187 -21.86 -8.37 -2.14
N GLY A 188 -21.87 -8.77 -3.41
CA GLY A 188 -23.06 -8.77 -4.28
C GLY A 188 -22.73 -8.51 -5.73
N ALA A 189 -23.73 -8.68 -6.60
CA ALA A 189 -23.57 -8.48 -8.05
C ALA A 189 -23.24 -7.02 -8.36
N GLY A 190 -22.22 -6.82 -9.20
CA GLY A 190 -21.76 -5.50 -9.63
C GLY A 190 -20.92 -4.73 -8.60
N LYS A 191 -20.65 -5.31 -7.44
CA LYS A 191 -19.80 -4.72 -6.41
C LYS A 191 -18.31 -4.87 -6.75
N VAL A 192 -17.52 -3.92 -6.28
CA VAL A 192 -16.07 -3.90 -6.38
C VAL A 192 -15.50 -3.70 -4.99
N ALA A 193 -14.54 -4.51 -4.57
CA ALA A 193 -13.98 -4.42 -3.22
C ALA A 193 -12.47 -4.53 -3.18
N GLU A 194 -11.88 -3.77 -2.27
CA GLU A 194 -10.55 -4.03 -1.74
C GLU A 194 -10.69 -4.91 -0.51
N THR A 195 -9.75 -5.81 -0.31
CA THR A 195 -9.83 -6.82 0.74
C THR A 195 -8.61 -6.81 1.64
N PHE A 196 -8.87 -7.17 2.90
CA PHE A 196 -7.84 -7.13 3.94
C PHE A 196 -7.98 -8.33 4.87
N GLN A 197 -6.88 -8.63 5.54
CA GLN A 197 -6.88 -9.48 6.72
C GLN A 197 -6.72 -8.62 7.97
N ILE A 198 -7.76 -8.51 8.78
CA ILE A 198 -7.66 -7.88 10.09
C ILE A 198 -6.86 -8.80 11.00
N MET A 199 -5.72 -8.30 11.50
CA MET A 199 -4.82 -9.01 12.40
C MET A 199 -5.26 -8.87 13.85
N TYR A 200 -5.77 -7.70 14.22
CA TYR A 200 -6.50 -7.44 15.47
C TYR A 200 -7.38 -6.19 15.35
N ASN A 201 -8.36 -6.13 16.24
CA ASN A 201 -9.28 -5.01 16.43
C ASN A 201 -9.49 -4.85 17.94
N LYS A 202 -9.16 -3.68 18.49
CA LYS A 202 -9.44 -3.32 19.89
C LYS A 202 -10.82 -2.67 19.93
N ILE A 203 -11.84 -3.45 20.23
CA ILE A 203 -13.19 -2.96 20.47
C ILE A 203 -13.42 -2.84 21.96
#